data_6bae922bce00621df304f00c19a84c9c
#
_entry.id   6bae922bce00621df304f00c19a84c9c
#
_cell.length_a   1.000
_cell.length_b   1.000
_cell.length_c   1.000
_cell.angle_alpha   90.00
_cell.angle_beta   90.00
_cell.angle_gamma   90.00
#
_symmetry.space_group_name_H-M   'P 1'
#
loop_
_entity.id
_entity.type
_entity.pdbx_description
1 polymer ?
#
loop_
_entity_poly.entity_id
_entity_poly.type
_entity_poly.pdbx_seq_one_letter_code
_entity_poly.pdbx_strand_id
1 'polypeptide(L)'
;MDTMQFIACVLQNACRIRGYKLGHDGSDGYSDCIGLIIGALALGGVPWPGINGTNYTARYLVDGLRQNADLKMGDLVFKARSPGEKGYDLPPRYADSADQLDYYHVGVVLQADPVRIVHCTAGGVRLDEKRGDWQYSAWLRLIKNQQTYAATVTAENGSTVNLRQGPGLQYEILRQVPIGSAVEVLGETDADWACVAYQGMEGYMMRRFLAPRLSQEDERYEQIILLRQQLDAIQQAVLAAQKALEELVKTE
;
A
#
# COMPACT_ATOMS: atom_id res chain seq x y z
N MET A 1 16.09 6.88 0.53
CA MET A 1 15.34 5.69 0.97
C MET A 1 14.86 4.96 -0.26
N ASP A 2 14.97 3.65 -0.32
CA ASP A 2 14.41 2.81 -1.37
C ASP A 2 12.99 2.33 -1.01
N THR A 3 12.34 1.58 -1.93
CA THR A 3 10.96 1.09 -1.76
C THR A 3 10.79 0.20 -0.52
N MET A 4 11.70 -0.75 -0.30
CA MET A 4 11.59 -1.69 0.83
C MET A 4 11.77 -0.97 2.16
N GLN A 5 12.75 -0.05 2.24
CA GLN A 5 12.93 0.81 3.41
C GLN A 5 11.70 1.69 3.67
N PHE A 6 11.09 2.22 2.62
CA PHE A 6 9.85 3.01 2.75
C PHE A 6 8.71 2.17 3.32
N ILE A 7 8.47 0.96 2.79
CA ILE A 7 7.45 0.04 3.29
C ILE A 7 7.71 -0.32 4.76
N ALA A 8 8.94 -0.66 5.11
CA ALA A 8 9.32 -0.95 6.49
C ALA A 8 9.01 0.24 7.43
N CYS A 9 9.35 1.47 7.01
CA CYS A 9 9.04 2.68 7.77
C CYS A 9 7.53 2.95 7.87
N VAL A 10 6.76 2.67 6.80
CA VAL A 10 5.29 2.79 6.81
C VAL A 10 4.69 1.82 7.83
N LEU A 11 5.09 0.56 7.82
CA LEU A 11 4.63 -0.45 8.77
C LEU A 11 5.03 -0.10 10.21
N GLN A 12 6.27 0.34 10.42
CA GLN A 12 6.75 0.78 11.72
C GLN A 12 5.94 1.98 12.23
N ASN A 13 5.68 2.99 11.38
CA ASN A 13 4.87 4.15 11.77
C ASN A 13 3.43 3.73 12.07
N ALA A 14 2.83 2.90 11.21
CA ALA A 14 1.48 2.38 11.38
C ALA A 14 1.28 1.70 12.75
N CYS A 15 2.28 0.94 13.21
CA CYS A 15 2.24 0.29 14.53
C CYS A 15 2.31 1.25 15.71
N ARG A 16 2.81 2.47 15.53
CA ARG A 16 2.85 3.51 16.59
C ARG A 16 1.53 4.23 16.73
N ILE A 17 0.74 4.28 15.65
CA ILE A 17 -0.53 5.02 15.59
C ILE A 17 -1.60 4.30 16.40
N ARG A 18 -2.22 5.03 17.33
CA ARG A 18 -3.28 4.58 18.22
C ARG A 18 -4.64 5.17 17.86
N GLY A 19 -4.67 6.19 16.98
CA GLY A 19 -5.89 6.85 16.58
C GLY A 19 -5.67 7.88 15.48
N TYR A 20 -6.79 8.35 14.91
CA TYR A 20 -6.80 9.36 13.87
C TYR A 20 -6.83 10.78 14.44
N LYS A 21 -5.97 11.65 13.93
CA LYS A 21 -6.01 13.07 14.21
C LYS A 21 -5.43 13.85 13.04
N LEU A 22 -6.21 14.80 12.50
CA LEU A 22 -5.82 15.59 11.35
C LEU A 22 -4.55 16.40 11.60
N GLY A 23 -3.62 16.38 10.67
CA GLY A 23 -2.34 17.08 10.72
C GLY A 23 -1.25 16.41 11.55
N HIS A 24 -1.50 15.22 12.12
CA HIS A 24 -0.52 14.44 12.87
C HIS A 24 0.10 13.35 12.01
N ASP A 25 1.35 12.98 12.30
CA ASP A 25 2.20 12.09 11.47
C ASP A 25 2.58 10.74 12.14
N GLY A 26 2.03 10.45 13.30
CA GLY A 26 2.33 9.24 14.06
C GLY A 26 3.38 9.41 15.15
N SER A 27 4.13 10.50 15.18
CA SER A 27 5.19 10.74 16.18
C SER A 27 4.68 10.79 17.61
N ASP A 28 3.46 11.26 17.81
CA ASP A 28 2.76 11.31 19.11
C ASP A 28 1.73 10.19 19.32
N GLY A 29 1.67 9.23 18.37
CA GLY A 29 0.72 8.13 18.38
C GLY A 29 -0.61 8.45 17.69
N TYR A 30 -0.73 9.59 17.00
CA TYR A 30 -1.88 9.96 16.18
C TYR A 30 -1.43 10.31 14.77
N SER A 31 -2.29 10.04 13.80
CA SER A 31 -2.00 10.36 12.39
C SER A 31 -3.27 10.59 11.61
N ASP A 32 -3.17 11.33 10.52
CA ASP A 32 -4.16 11.27 9.44
C ASP A 32 -3.64 10.41 8.27
N CYS A 33 -4.39 10.40 7.18
CA CYS A 33 -4.04 9.53 6.04
C CYS A 33 -2.69 9.89 5.40
N ILE A 34 -2.38 11.18 5.23
CA ILE A 34 -1.09 11.61 4.68
C ILE A 34 0.00 11.61 5.75
N GLY A 35 -0.35 11.83 7.00
CA GLY A 35 0.57 11.79 8.12
C GLY A 35 1.24 10.43 8.30
N LEU A 36 0.54 9.33 8.00
CA LEU A 36 1.13 7.99 7.96
C LEU A 36 2.38 7.95 7.06
N ILE A 37 2.30 8.58 5.89
CA ILE A 37 3.39 8.64 4.90
C ILE A 37 4.48 9.62 5.35
N ILE A 38 4.08 10.80 5.84
CA ILE A 38 5.02 11.82 6.33
C ILE A 38 5.88 11.27 7.46
N GLY A 39 5.26 10.62 8.45
CA GLY A 39 5.98 10.01 9.56
C GLY A 39 6.88 8.84 9.12
N ALA A 40 6.45 8.04 8.15
CA ALA A 40 7.28 7.00 7.57
C ALA A 40 8.53 7.57 6.88
N LEU A 41 8.39 8.64 6.10
CA LEU A 41 9.52 9.33 5.49
C LEU A 41 10.47 9.90 6.55
N ALA A 42 9.93 10.51 7.62
CA ALA A 42 10.73 11.04 8.72
C ALA A 42 11.55 9.95 9.43
N LEU A 43 10.95 8.77 9.65
CA LEU A 43 11.66 7.59 10.19
C LEU A 43 12.84 7.15 9.31
N GLY A 44 12.70 7.26 8.00
CA GLY A 44 13.75 6.96 7.03
C GLY A 44 14.70 8.13 6.75
N GLY A 45 14.60 9.23 7.47
CA GLY A 45 15.47 10.40 7.30
C GLY A 45 15.18 11.22 6.04
N VAL A 46 14.00 11.08 5.45
CA VAL A 46 13.58 11.84 4.26
C VAL A 46 12.64 12.98 4.69
N PRO A 47 13.03 14.24 4.53
CA PRO A 47 12.20 15.37 4.92
C PRO A 47 11.00 15.53 3.99
N TRP A 48 9.85 15.94 4.53
CA TRP A 48 8.68 16.29 3.73
C TRP A 48 8.88 17.68 3.09
N PRO A 49 8.73 17.82 1.77
CA PRO A 49 9.13 19.05 1.07
C PRO A 49 8.03 20.10 0.89
N GLY A 50 6.93 20.04 1.61
CA GLY A 50 5.86 20.99 1.30
C GLY A 50 4.67 20.96 2.23
N ILE A 51 3.49 21.22 1.68
CA ILE A 51 2.24 21.30 2.43
C ILE A 51 1.75 19.87 2.75
N ASN A 52 1.36 19.65 3.99
CA ASN A 52 0.72 18.40 4.39
C ASN A 52 -0.68 18.32 3.75
N GLY A 53 -0.93 17.30 2.95
CA GLY A 53 -2.23 17.09 2.34
C GLY A 53 -2.17 16.19 1.11
N THR A 54 -3.21 15.39 0.96
CA THR A 54 -3.37 14.43 -0.14
C THR A 54 -3.48 15.12 -1.49
N ASN A 55 -4.20 16.24 -1.55
CA ASN A 55 -4.31 17.06 -2.75
C ASN A 55 -2.98 17.65 -3.21
N TYR A 56 -2.12 18.04 -2.27
CA TYR A 56 -0.76 18.51 -2.58
C TYR A 56 0.11 17.35 -3.10
N THR A 57 0.05 16.24 -2.41
CA THR A 57 0.82 15.04 -2.76
C THR A 57 0.48 14.55 -4.16
N ALA A 58 -0.80 14.39 -4.49
CA ALA A 58 -1.26 13.91 -5.79
C ALA A 58 -0.82 14.81 -6.95
N ARG A 59 -0.71 16.13 -6.73
CA ARG A 59 -0.35 17.08 -7.79
C ARG A 59 1.15 17.34 -7.91
N TYR A 60 1.87 17.35 -6.79
CA TYR A 60 3.23 17.91 -6.77
C TYR A 60 4.32 16.94 -6.32
N LEU A 61 3.98 15.83 -5.66
CA LEU A 61 4.99 14.94 -5.10
C LEU A 61 5.02 13.53 -5.72
N VAL A 62 4.15 13.25 -6.68
CA VAL A 62 4.11 11.95 -7.35
C VAL A 62 4.41 12.05 -8.84
N ASP A 63 4.83 10.93 -9.41
CA ASP A 63 4.98 10.74 -10.85
C ASP A 63 3.99 9.69 -11.34
N GLY A 64 3.51 9.88 -12.57
CA GLY A 64 2.68 8.90 -13.26
C GLY A 64 1.35 8.63 -12.60
N LEU A 65 0.71 9.66 -12.02
CA LEU A 65 -0.64 9.53 -11.47
C LEU A 65 -1.63 9.09 -12.56
N ARG A 66 -2.19 7.90 -12.38
CA ARG A 66 -3.08 7.26 -13.35
C ARG A 66 -4.28 6.63 -12.68
N GLN A 67 -5.42 6.77 -13.36
CA GLN A 67 -6.66 6.14 -12.94
C GLN A 67 -6.67 4.67 -13.33
N ASN A 68 -7.06 3.81 -12.40
CA ASN A 68 -7.22 2.36 -12.60
C ASN A 68 -6.00 1.63 -13.19
N ALA A 69 -4.80 2.19 -13.07
CA ALA A 69 -3.57 1.54 -13.48
C ALA A 69 -3.22 0.35 -12.57
N ASP A 70 -2.40 -0.56 -13.06
CA ASP A 70 -1.86 -1.65 -12.26
C ASP A 70 -1.09 -1.11 -11.06
N LEU A 71 -1.34 -1.72 -9.91
CA LEU A 71 -0.67 -1.36 -8.67
C LEU A 71 0.76 -1.92 -8.67
N LYS A 72 1.65 -1.15 -8.07
CA LYS A 72 3.02 -1.58 -7.79
C LYS A 72 3.31 -1.40 -6.31
N MET A 73 4.16 -2.26 -5.78
CA MET A 73 4.65 -2.15 -4.41
C MET A 73 5.31 -0.78 -4.19
N GLY A 74 4.93 -0.09 -3.12
CA GLY A 74 5.41 1.26 -2.82
C GLY A 74 4.63 2.38 -3.49
N ASP A 75 3.70 2.10 -4.42
CA ASP A 75 2.81 3.13 -4.96
C ASP A 75 1.97 3.76 -3.85
N LEU A 76 1.73 5.06 -3.99
CA LEU A 76 0.63 5.72 -3.30
C LEU A 76 -0.65 5.50 -4.08
N VAL A 77 -1.72 5.17 -3.38
CA VAL A 77 -3.06 5.07 -3.96
C VAL A 77 -3.95 6.15 -3.38
N PHE A 78 -4.85 6.69 -4.22
CA PHE A 78 -5.71 7.79 -3.83
C PHE A 78 -7.17 7.47 -4.12
N LYS A 79 -8.04 7.96 -3.21
CA LYS A 79 -9.47 8.11 -3.45
C LYS A 79 -9.74 9.56 -3.81
N ALA A 80 -10.53 9.80 -4.84
CA ALA A 80 -10.84 11.13 -5.32
C ALA A 80 -12.35 11.32 -5.51
N ARG A 81 -12.78 12.58 -5.49
CA ARG A 81 -14.14 13.01 -5.82
C ARG A 81 -14.11 14.02 -6.94
N SER A 82 -15.07 13.91 -7.83
CA SER A 82 -15.30 14.89 -8.89
C SER A 82 -16.18 16.05 -8.39
N PRO A 83 -16.12 17.22 -9.04
CA PRO A 83 -17.05 18.31 -8.76
C PRO A 83 -18.51 17.84 -8.80
N GLY A 84 -19.27 18.21 -7.77
CA GLY A 84 -20.67 17.82 -7.63
C GLY A 84 -20.92 16.50 -6.91
N GLU A 85 -19.91 15.68 -6.66
CA GLU A 85 -20.07 14.49 -5.83
C GLU A 85 -20.23 14.83 -4.36
N LYS A 86 -20.99 14.00 -3.62
CA LYS A 86 -21.22 14.18 -2.18
C LYS A 86 -19.89 14.17 -1.42
N GLY A 87 -19.64 15.24 -0.67
CA GLY A 87 -18.42 15.39 0.13
C GLY A 87 -17.21 15.88 -0.66
N TYR A 88 -17.38 16.33 -1.90
CA TYR A 88 -16.37 17.07 -2.63
C TYR A 88 -16.03 18.36 -1.87
N ASP A 89 -14.75 18.55 -1.56
CA ASP A 89 -14.24 19.68 -0.79
C ASP A 89 -12.79 20.02 -1.24
N LEU A 90 -12.67 20.40 -2.52
CA LEU A 90 -11.37 20.78 -3.08
C LEU A 90 -10.91 22.09 -2.42
N PRO A 91 -9.72 22.11 -1.78
CA PRO A 91 -9.23 23.32 -1.15
C PRO A 91 -9.10 24.47 -2.15
N PRO A 92 -9.48 25.71 -1.78
CA PRO A 92 -9.52 26.87 -2.70
C PRO A 92 -8.21 27.15 -3.44
N ARG A 93 -7.06 26.78 -2.86
CA ARG A 93 -5.73 26.92 -3.49
C ARG A 93 -5.57 26.08 -4.77
N TYR A 94 -6.47 25.14 -5.04
CA TYR A 94 -6.46 24.28 -6.23
C TYR A 94 -7.62 24.61 -7.19
N ALA A 95 -8.40 25.65 -6.92
CA ALA A 95 -9.57 26.04 -7.74
C ALA A 95 -9.20 26.28 -9.21
N ASP A 96 -8.00 26.81 -9.48
CA ASP A 96 -7.50 27.09 -10.83
C ASP A 96 -6.63 25.95 -11.40
N SER A 97 -6.53 24.79 -10.72
CA SER A 97 -5.80 23.64 -11.22
C SER A 97 -6.55 23.03 -12.42
N ALA A 98 -5.82 22.54 -13.42
CA ALA A 98 -6.39 21.82 -14.55
C ALA A 98 -7.11 20.54 -14.11
N ASP A 99 -6.62 19.91 -13.03
CA ASP A 99 -7.22 18.79 -12.36
C ASP A 99 -8.11 19.28 -11.22
N GLN A 100 -9.41 19.16 -11.37
CA GLN A 100 -10.43 19.58 -10.40
C GLN A 100 -10.85 18.45 -9.43
N LEU A 101 -10.11 17.34 -9.39
CA LEU A 101 -10.40 16.24 -8.46
C LEU A 101 -10.00 16.62 -7.03
N ASP A 102 -10.84 16.27 -6.09
CA ASP A 102 -10.53 16.33 -4.66
C ASP A 102 -9.95 14.97 -4.22
N TYR A 103 -8.64 14.88 -4.13
CA TYR A 103 -7.94 13.71 -3.59
C TYR A 103 -8.05 13.71 -2.06
N TYR A 104 -9.12 13.14 -1.54
CA TYR A 104 -9.47 13.25 -0.11
C TYR A 104 -8.81 12.19 0.77
N HIS A 105 -8.26 11.11 0.19
CA HIS A 105 -7.66 10.02 0.96
C HIS A 105 -6.49 9.37 0.22
N VAL A 106 -5.51 8.84 1.00
CA VAL A 106 -4.31 8.20 0.47
C VAL A 106 -3.95 6.97 1.28
N GLY A 107 -3.37 5.98 0.61
CA GLY A 107 -2.78 4.76 1.18
C GLY A 107 -1.48 4.39 0.48
N VAL A 108 -0.81 3.36 0.99
CA VAL A 108 0.44 2.81 0.45
C VAL A 108 0.23 1.35 0.08
N VAL A 109 0.62 0.97 -1.13
CA VAL A 109 0.60 -0.42 -1.61
C VAL A 109 1.77 -1.17 -0.99
N LEU A 110 1.48 -2.11 -0.10
CA LEU A 110 2.47 -3.02 0.48
C LEU A 110 2.76 -4.19 -0.47
N GLN A 111 1.72 -4.66 -1.16
CA GLN A 111 1.77 -5.75 -2.11
C GLN A 111 0.71 -5.53 -3.19
N ALA A 112 1.07 -5.81 -4.44
CA ALA A 112 0.18 -5.61 -5.59
C ALA A 112 -0.70 -6.84 -5.89
N ASP A 113 -0.18 -8.05 -5.64
CA ASP A 113 -0.88 -9.31 -5.86
C ASP A 113 -0.43 -10.37 -4.84
N PRO A 114 -1.31 -10.88 -3.94
CA PRO A 114 -2.63 -10.28 -3.64
C PRO A 114 -2.54 -8.85 -3.13
N VAL A 115 -3.55 -8.04 -3.42
CA VAL A 115 -3.54 -6.61 -3.06
C VAL A 115 -3.53 -6.41 -1.55
N ARG A 116 -2.58 -5.60 -1.07
CA ARG A 116 -2.48 -5.15 0.32
C ARG A 116 -2.17 -3.66 0.35
N ILE A 117 -3.07 -2.86 0.93
CA ILE A 117 -2.94 -1.40 1.01
C ILE A 117 -3.10 -0.97 2.46
N VAL A 118 -2.09 -0.30 3.00
CA VAL A 118 -2.16 0.27 4.35
C VAL A 118 -2.51 1.76 4.28
N HIS A 119 -3.40 2.20 5.17
CA HIS A 119 -3.83 3.59 5.27
C HIS A 119 -4.33 3.93 6.68
N CYS A 120 -4.46 5.23 7.00
CA CYS A 120 -4.99 5.68 8.28
C CYS A 120 -6.34 6.38 8.08
N THR A 121 -7.37 5.93 8.77
CA THR A 121 -8.75 6.44 8.72
C THR A 121 -9.19 6.94 10.08
N ALA A 122 -10.41 7.52 10.18
CA ALA A 122 -11.03 7.88 11.45
C ALA A 122 -11.09 6.69 12.45
N GLY A 123 -11.14 5.45 11.95
CA GLY A 123 -11.05 4.23 12.75
C GLY A 123 -9.62 3.74 13.02
N GLY A 124 -8.59 4.57 12.79
CA GLY A 124 -7.18 4.18 12.95
C GLY A 124 -6.58 3.58 11.68
N VAL A 125 -5.45 2.89 11.84
CA VAL A 125 -4.77 2.23 10.72
C VAL A 125 -5.56 1.02 10.26
N ARG A 126 -5.67 0.87 8.94
CA ARG A 126 -6.37 -0.23 8.25
C ARG A 126 -5.48 -0.84 7.18
N LEU A 127 -5.71 -2.12 6.94
CA LEU A 127 -5.12 -2.87 5.84
C LEU A 127 -6.25 -3.37 4.94
N ASP A 128 -6.32 -2.84 3.73
CA ASP A 128 -7.26 -3.30 2.71
C ASP A 128 -6.62 -4.45 1.91
N GLU A 129 -7.33 -5.57 1.78
CA GLU A 129 -6.90 -6.75 1.02
C GLU A 129 -7.50 -6.79 -0.39
N LYS A 130 -8.06 -5.69 -0.82
CA LYS A 130 -8.64 -5.49 -2.16
C LYS A 130 -8.43 -4.06 -2.60
N ARG A 131 -8.35 -3.85 -3.91
CA ARG A 131 -8.28 -2.50 -4.49
C ARG A 131 -9.50 -1.64 -4.12
N GLY A 132 -10.71 -2.23 -4.13
CA GLY A 132 -11.93 -1.49 -3.77
C GLY A 132 -12.09 -0.18 -4.55
N ASP A 133 -12.32 0.91 -3.83
CA ASP A 133 -12.53 2.27 -4.35
C ASP A 133 -11.24 3.12 -4.45
N TRP A 134 -10.06 2.49 -4.44
CA TRP A 134 -8.79 3.15 -4.74
C TRP A 134 -8.67 3.39 -6.25
N GLN A 135 -8.98 4.61 -6.68
CA GLN A 135 -9.14 4.95 -8.11
C GLN A 135 -7.82 5.28 -8.79
N TYR A 136 -6.90 5.96 -8.09
CA TYR A 136 -5.64 6.45 -8.65
C TYR A 136 -4.45 5.80 -7.99
N SER A 137 -3.37 5.62 -8.75
CA SER A 137 -2.07 5.19 -8.23
C SER A 137 -0.94 5.99 -8.84
N ALA A 138 0.14 6.19 -8.07
CA ALA A 138 1.28 6.96 -8.52
C ALA A 138 2.52 6.64 -7.67
N TRP A 139 3.69 6.90 -8.23
CA TRP A 139 4.97 6.77 -7.54
C TRP A 139 5.33 8.04 -6.76
N LEU A 140 5.73 7.88 -5.49
CA LEU A 140 6.21 9.01 -4.67
C LEU A 140 7.66 9.37 -5.06
N ARG A 141 7.92 10.58 -5.58
CA ARG A 141 9.25 11.03 -6.04
C ARG A 141 10.32 11.07 -4.95
N LEU A 142 9.92 11.07 -3.70
CA LEU A 142 10.83 11.14 -2.55
C LEU A 142 11.52 9.81 -2.25
N ILE A 143 11.06 8.71 -2.85
CA ILE A 143 11.64 7.39 -2.73
C ILE A 143 12.28 6.96 -4.04
N LYS A 144 13.44 6.28 -3.92
CA LYS A 144 14.09 5.69 -5.08
C LYS A 144 13.32 4.44 -5.47
N ASN A 145 12.94 4.35 -6.74
CA ASN A 145 12.38 3.12 -7.28
C ASN A 145 13.47 2.03 -7.19
N GLN A 146 13.31 1.12 -6.22
CA GLN A 146 14.21 0.00 -6.11
C GLN A 146 13.74 -1.06 -7.09
N GLN A 147 14.57 -1.31 -8.07
CA GLN A 147 14.31 -2.36 -9.06
C GLN A 147 14.65 -3.75 -8.54
N THR A 148 15.48 -3.86 -7.50
CA THR A 148 15.95 -5.14 -6.94
C THR A 148 15.38 -5.38 -5.55
N TYR A 149 14.78 -6.55 -5.32
CA TYR A 149 14.27 -6.98 -4.01
C TYR A 149 14.19 -8.49 -3.90
N ALA A 150 14.25 -9.02 -2.68
CA ALA A 150 14.03 -10.42 -2.41
C ALA A 150 12.52 -10.76 -2.52
N ALA A 151 12.20 -11.86 -3.19
CA ALA A 151 10.83 -12.36 -3.31
C ALA A 151 10.76 -13.86 -3.02
N THR A 152 9.58 -14.34 -2.67
CA THR A 152 9.25 -15.77 -2.62
C THR A 152 8.42 -16.13 -3.83
N VAL A 153 8.74 -17.21 -4.48
CA VAL A 153 7.94 -17.75 -5.61
C VAL A 153 6.63 -18.31 -5.07
N THR A 154 5.51 -17.82 -5.58
CA THR A 154 4.17 -18.23 -5.16
C THR A 154 3.30 -18.59 -6.36
N ALA A 155 2.36 -19.53 -6.19
CA ALA A 155 1.28 -19.78 -7.13
C ALA A 155 0.14 -20.50 -6.39
N GLU A 156 -1.09 -20.32 -6.82
CA GLU A 156 -2.26 -20.99 -6.24
C GLU A 156 -2.27 -22.50 -6.51
N ASN A 157 -1.72 -22.91 -7.65
CA ASN A 157 -1.73 -24.30 -8.13
C ASN A 157 -0.35 -24.69 -8.67
N GLY A 158 -0.07 -26.00 -8.63
CA GLY A 158 1.17 -26.57 -9.10
C GLY A 158 2.25 -26.68 -8.02
N SER A 159 3.47 -27.02 -8.40
CA SER A 159 4.62 -27.16 -7.51
C SER A 159 5.78 -26.26 -7.90
N THR A 160 5.77 -25.75 -9.12
CA THR A 160 6.86 -24.95 -9.69
C THR A 160 6.33 -23.81 -10.55
N VAL A 161 7.16 -22.79 -10.73
CA VAL A 161 6.96 -21.67 -11.67
C VAL A 161 8.13 -21.65 -12.66
N ASN A 162 7.83 -21.35 -13.94
CA ASN A 162 8.85 -21.34 -14.99
C ASN A 162 9.68 -20.06 -14.95
N LEU A 163 10.99 -20.21 -14.87
CA LEU A 163 11.98 -19.18 -15.19
C LEU A 163 12.30 -19.28 -16.68
N ARG A 164 12.14 -18.18 -17.43
CA ARG A 164 12.25 -18.17 -18.90
C ARG A 164 13.40 -17.29 -19.38
N GLN A 165 13.83 -17.53 -20.61
CA GLN A 165 14.90 -16.76 -21.26
C GLN A 165 14.49 -15.30 -21.54
N GLY A 166 13.21 -15.01 -21.66
CA GLY A 166 12.70 -13.66 -21.95
C GLY A 166 11.30 -13.43 -21.37
N PRO A 167 10.83 -12.17 -21.39
CA PRO A 167 9.56 -11.74 -20.83
C PRO A 167 8.40 -12.10 -21.76
N GLY A 168 7.98 -13.38 -21.72
CA GLY A 168 6.85 -13.86 -22.52
C GLY A 168 6.75 -15.39 -22.51
N LEU A 169 5.53 -15.89 -22.74
CA LEU A 169 5.27 -17.33 -22.74
C LEU A 169 5.93 -18.08 -23.91
N GLN A 170 6.26 -17.37 -24.98
CA GLN A 170 6.94 -17.89 -26.18
C GLN A 170 8.44 -18.19 -25.96
N TYR A 171 9.04 -17.63 -24.90
CA TYR A 171 10.46 -17.85 -24.61
C TYR A 171 10.69 -19.21 -23.93
N GLU A 172 11.86 -19.79 -24.20
CA GLU A 172 12.30 -21.06 -23.63
C GLU A 172 12.29 -21.05 -22.08
N ILE A 173 11.93 -22.18 -21.49
CA ILE A 173 11.99 -22.40 -20.06
C ILE A 173 13.43 -22.77 -19.69
N LEU A 174 14.12 -21.90 -18.98
CA LEU A 174 15.48 -22.15 -18.48
C LEU A 174 15.46 -23.09 -17.27
N ARG A 175 14.48 -22.93 -16.39
CA ARG A 175 14.33 -23.72 -15.17
C ARG A 175 12.90 -23.68 -14.63
N GLN A 176 12.52 -24.75 -13.95
CA GLN A 176 11.33 -24.78 -13.10
C GLN A 176 11.76 -24.50 -11.66
N VAL A 177 11.26 -23.39 -11.10
CA VAL A 177 11.57 -22.93 -9.74
C VAL A 177 10.47 -23.40 -8.80
N PRO A 178 10.77 -24.15 -7.72
CA PRO A 178 9.76 -24.61 -6.77
C PRO A 178 9.03 -23.44 -6.10
N ILE A 179 7.73 -23.61 -5.88
CA ILE A 179 6.94 -22.69 -5.05
C ILE A 179 7.55 -22.67 -3.63
N GLY A 180 7.61 -21.48 -3.01
CA GLY A 180 8.30 -21.25 -1.75
C GLY A 180 9.79 -20.94 -1.86
N SER A 181 10.39 -21.05 -3.06
CA SER A 181 11.79 -20.68 -3.26
C SER A 181 11.99 -19.17 -3.11
N ALA A 182 13.13 -18.81 -2.50
CA ALA A 182 13.60 -17.42 -2.49
C ALA A 182 14.28 -17.11 -3.82
N VAL A 183 13.95 -15.96 -4.40
CA VAL A 183 14.55 -15.39 -5.61
C VAL A 183 14.89 -13.93 -5.36
N GLU A 184 15.81 -13.39 -6.16
CA GLU A 184 16.10 -11.97 -6.20
C GLU A 184 15.47 -11.39 -7.47
N VAL A 185 14.57 -10.41 -7.32
CA VAL A 185 14.04 -9.61 -8.43
C VAL A 185 15.11 -8.58 -8.77
N LEU A 186 15.61 -8.59 -9.99
CA LEU A 186 16.66 -7.70 -10.48
C LEU A 186 16.11 -6.45 -11.16
N GLY A 187 14.84 -6.49 -11.57
CA GLY A 187 14.14 -5.38 -12.19
C GLY A 187 12.81 -5.80 -12.78
N GLU A 188 11.90 -4.84 -12.88
CA GLU A 188 10.62 -5.01 -13.58
C GLU A 188 10.79 -4.64 -15.05
N THR A 189 10.44 -5.53 -15.98
CA THR A 189 10.58 -5.30 -17.42
C THR A 189 9.36 -4.60 -17.98
N ASP A 190 8.16 -5.03 -17.52
CA ASP A 190 6.85 -4.47 -17.90
C ASP A 190 5.82 -4.76 -16.80
N ALA A 191 4.53 -4.56 -17.09
CA ALA A 191 3.45 -4.80 -16.13
C ALA A 191 3.36 -6.26 -15.65
N ASP A 192 3.73 -7.22 -16.51
CA ASP A 192 3.51 -8.66 -16.28
C ASP A 192 4.78 -9.43 -15.90
N TRP A 193 5.97 -8.95 -16.28
CA TRP A 193 7.22 -9.69 -16.17
C TRP A 193 8.29 -8.96 -15.35
N ALA A 194 9.10 -9.74 -14.63
CA ALA A 194 10.29 -9.27 -13.94
C ALA A 194 11.51 -10.13 -14.30
N CYS A 195 12.66 -9.51 -14.35
CA CYS A 195 13.95 -10.21 -14.40
C CYS A 195 14.27 -10.68 -12.98
N VAL A 196 14.59 -11.96 -12.82
CA VAL A 196 14.88 -12.56 -11.51
C VAL A 196 16.15 -13.40 -11.57
N ALA A 197 16.86 -13.49 -10.44
CA ALA A 197 17.97 -14.40 -10.23
C ALA A 197 17.55 -15.53 -9.28
N TYR A 198 17.82 -16.77 -9.67
CA TYR A 198 17.60 -17.96 -8.86
C TYR A 198 18.82 -18.88 -8.96
N GLN A 199 19.50 -19.13 -7.82
CA GLN A 199 20.69 -20.00 -7.75
C GLN A 199 21.77 -19.65 -8.80
N GLY A 200 22.03 -18.36 -9.01
CA GLY A 200 23.03 -17.87 -9.96
C GLY A 200 22.60 -17.87 -11.43
N MET A 201 21.36 -18.23 -11.73
CA MET A 201 20.76 -18.16 -13.06
C MET A 201 19.81 -16.99 -13.15
N GLU A 202 19.98 -16.11 -14.13
CA GLU A 202 19.08 -15.01 -14.44
C GLU A 202 18.07 -15.42 -15.51
N GLY A 203 16.87 -14.90 -15.41
CA GLY A 203 15.79 -15.12 -16.36
C GLY A 203 14.57 -14.29 -16.02
N TYR A 204 13.45 -14.63 -16.63
CA TYR A 204 12.20 -13.86 -16.49
C TYR A 204 11.10 -14.71 -15.88
N MET A 205 10.36 -14.11 -14.93
CA MET A 205 9.21 -14.72 -14.27
C MET A 205 8.04 -13.74 -14.28
N MET A 206 6.81 -14.25 -14.35
CA MET A 206 5.65 -13.38 -14.24
C MET A 206 5.55 -12.80 -12.82
N ARG A 207 5.32 -11.49 -12.71
CA ARG A 207 5.25 -10.75 -11.43
C ARG A 207 4.21 -11.31 -10.46
N ARG A 208 3.07 -11.81 -10.96
CA ARG A 208 2.03 -12.45 -10.14
C ARG A 208 2.53 -13.66 -9.33
N PHE A 209 3.67 -14.23 -9.69
CA PHE A 209 4.30 -15.34 -8.97
C PHE A 209 5.41 -14.90 -8.00
N LEU A 210 5.60 -13.62 -7.80
CA LEU A 210 6.67 -13.04 -7.00
C LEU A 210 6.07 -12.27 -5.83
N ALA A 211 6.02 -12.89 -4.65
CA ALA A 211 5.63 -12.22 -3.41
C ALA A 211 6.88 -11.57 -2.80
N PRO A 212 6.91 -10.23 -2.65
CA PRO A 212 8.02 -9.56 -1.97
C PRO A 212 8.21 -10.11 -0.56
N ARG A 213 9.47 -10.35 -0.17
CA ARG A 213 9.80 -10.80 1.19
C ARG A 213 9.94 -9.59 2.09
N LEU A 214 9.00 -9.44 2.97
CA LEU A 214 9.15 -8.54 4.12
C LEU A 214 10.14 -9.15 5.13
N SER A 215 10.79 -8.32 5.94
CA SER A 215 11.54 -8.81 7.09
C SER A 215 10.58 -9.43 8.11
N GLN A 216 11.10 -10.29 9.01
CA GLN A 216 10.28 -10.84 10.10
C GLN A 216 9.67 -9.74 10.97
N GLU A 217 10.35 -8.61 11.11
CA GLU A 217 9.86 -7.46 11.86
C GLU A 217 8.70 -6.78 11.12
N ASP A 218 8.79 -6.61 9.80
CA ASP A 218 7.72 -6.04 8.98
C ASP A 218 6.48 -6.95 8.96
N GLU A 219 6.66 -8.27 8.84
CA GLU A 219 5.57 -9.25 8.96
C GLU A 219 4.87 -9.15 10.33
N ARG A 220 5.65 -8.98 11.40
CA ARG A 220 5.11 -8.75 12.74
C ARG A 220 4.33 -7.45 12.84
N TYR A 221 4.78 -6.38 12.22
CA TYR A 221 4.05 -5.11 12.18
C TYR A 221 2.72 -5.26 11.45
N GLU A 222 2.70 -5.95 10.29
CA GLU A 222 1.45 -6.23 9.59
C GLU A 222 0.47 -7.03 10.47
N GLN A 223 0.94 -8.07 11.16
CA GLN A 223 0.10 -8.87 12.07
C GLN A 223 -0.49 -8.01 13.18
N ILE A 224 0.28 -7.08 13.75
CA ILE A 224 -0.22 -6.15 14.78
C ILE A 224 -1.33 -5.26 14.22
N ILE A 225 -1.19 -4.76 13.01
CA ILE A 225 -2.21 -3.92 12.34
C ILE A 225 -3.50 -4.72 12.17
N LEU A 226 -3.41 -5.95 11.65
CA LEU A 226 -4.56 -6.84 11.44
C LEU A 226 -5.26 -7.19 12.75
N LEU A 227 -4.52 -7.54 13.79
CA LEU A 227 -5.09 -7.87 15.10
C LEU A 227 -5.82 -6.67 15.73
N ARG A 228 -5.26 -5.47 15.60
CA ARG A 228 -5.94 -4.24 16.06
C ARG A 228 -7.22 -3.98 15.29
N GLN A 229 -7.19 -4.15 13.97
CA GLN A 229 -8.39 -4.00 13.12
C GLN A 229 -9.49 -4.99 13.50
N GLN A 230 -9.14 -6.24 13.80
CA GLN A 230 -10.09 -7.24 14.29
C GLN A 230 -10.65 -6.88 15.67
N LEU A 231 -9.80 -6.41 16.58
CA LEU A 231 -10.22 -5.97 17.92
C LEU A 231 -11.21 -4.81 17.85
N ASP A 232 -10.93 -3.80 17.01
CA ASP A 232 -11.84 -2.67 16.79
C ASP A 232 -13.20 -3.14 16.27
N ALA A 233 -13.23 -4.09 15.32
CA ALA A 233 -14.46 -4.65 14.79
C ALA A 233 -15.28 -5.37 15.87
N ILE A 234 -14.62 -6.14 16.75
CA ILE A 234 -15.26 -6.80 17.89
C ILE A 234 -15.83 -5.76 18.87
N GLN A 235 -15.08 -4.72 19.19
CA GLN A 235 -15.55 -3.65 20.09
C GLN A 235 -16.77 -2.93 19.54
N GLN A 236 -16.80 -2.63 18.23
CA GLN A 236 -17.97 -2.02 17.58
C GLN A 236 -19.17 -2.97 17.61
N ALA A 237 -19.00 -4.27 17.39
CA ALA A 237 -20.06 -5.25 17.48
C ALA A 237 -20.64 -5.36 18.91
N VAL A 238 -19.79 -5.33 19.93
CA VAL A 238 -20.20 -5.34 21.34
C VAL A 238 -21.02 -4.07 21.68
N LEU A 239 -20.55 -2.90 21.26
CA LEU A 239 -21.27 -1.64 21.49
C LEU A 239 -22.65 -1.63 20.80
N ALA A 240 -22.74 -2.16 19.57
CA ALA A 240 -23.99 -2.29 18.85
C ALA A 240 -24.98 -3.22 19.56
N ALA A 241 -24.48 -4.37 20.07
CA ALA A 241 -25.30 -5.32 20.82
C ALA A 241 -25.81 -4.73 22.15
N GLN A 242 -24.94 -4.00 22.88
CA GLN A 242 -25.33 -3.30 24.11
C GLN A 242 -26.43 -2.29 23.86
N LYS A 243 -26.31 -1.48 22.81
CA LYS A 243 -27.34 -0.49 22.43
C LYS A 243 -28.67 -1.16 22.08
N ALA A 244 -28.63 -2.25 21.31
CA ALA A 244 -29.86 -3.01 20.98
C ALA A 244 -30.54 -3.59 22.24
N LEU A 245 -29.76 -4.08 23.20
CA LEU A 245 -30.29 -4.59 24.48
C LEU A 245 -30.96 -3.44 25.29
N GLU A 246 -30.33 -2.27 25.37
CA GLU A 246 -30.91 -1.11 26.05
C GLU A 246 -32.23 -0.63 25.42
N GLU A 247 -32.34 -0.73 24.09
CA GLU A 247 -33.58 -0.39 23.37
C GLU A 247 -34.70 -1.38 23.67
N LEU A 248 -34.39 -2.69 23.76
CA LEU A 248 -35.38 -3.72 24.12
C LEU A 248 -35.91 -3.53 25.56
N VAL A 249 -35.01 -3.23 26.51
CA VAL A 249 -35.41 -3.01 27.93
C VAL A 249 -36.27 -1.77 28.12
N LYS A 250 -36.18 -0.76 27.24
CA LYS A 250 -36.99 0.46 27.31
C LYS A 250 -38.40 0.28 26.73
N THR A 251 -38.65 -0.78 26.00
CA THR A 251 -39.95 -1.08 25.37
C THR A 251 -40.86 -1.98 26.21
N GLU A 252 -40.38 -2.46 27.36
CA GLU A 252 -41.19 -3.07 28.45
C GLU A 252 -41.63 -2.04 29.49
#